data_a83f83b7d8dac3f789c63ed59c6c1496
#
_entry.id   a83f83b7d8dac3f789c63ed59c6c1496
#
_cell.length_a   1.000
_cell.length_b   1.000
_cell.length_c   1.000
_cell.angle_alpha   90.00
_cell.angle_beta   90.00
_cell.angle_gamma   90.00
#
_symmetry.space_group_name_H-M   'P 1'
#
loop_
_entity.id
_entity.type
_entity.pdbx_description
1 polymer ?
#
loop_
_entity_poly.entity_id
_entity_poly.type
_entity_poly.pdbx_seq_one_letter_code
_entity_poly.pdbx_strand_id
1 'polypeptide(L)'
;MVKIGLVGFGYWGPNVARNIYKNKNFDFKYLCDKKPERLEFARNTYAESVTYIEDYKTLLNDPEIEAVALAVETSAHFQLAKEALLAGKNVYVEKPFTDSVEQAVILRDLAKEKNLKIHVDHIMVYHPVIKKIKEIIDSGDLGELLYFDCSRINLGQ
;
A
#
# COMPACT_ATOMS: atom_id res chain seq x y z
N MET A 1 -10.43 15.41 -1.68
CA MET A 1 -9.33 14.54 -2.19
C MET A 1 -8.46 14.17 -1.00
N VAL A 2 -8.04 12.92 -0.90
CA VAL A 2 -7.15 12.48 0.17
C VAL A 2 -5.72 12.90 -0.15
N LYS A 3 -5.09 13.68 0.74
CA LYS A 3 -3.68 14.06 0.61
C LYS A 3 -2.80 12.88 1.01
N ILE A 4 -2.01 12.40 0.06
CA ILE A 4 -1.25 11.15 0.22
C ILE A 4 0.23 11.34 -0.16
N GLY A 5 1.10 10.66 0.58
CA GLY A 5 2.51 10.49 0.23
C GLY A 5 2.84 9.04 -0.06
N LEU A 6 3.76 8.80 -1.00
CA LEU A 6 4.32 7.50 -1.31
C LEU A 6 5.73 7.38 -0.75
N VAL A 7 6.04 6.26 -0.13
CA VAL A 7 7.38 5.89 0.36
C VAL A 7 7.86 4.64 -0.38
N GLY A 8 9.02 4.77 -1.01
CA GLY A 8 9.61 3.73 -1.83
C GLY A 8 9.27 3.89 -3.32
N PHE A 9 10.31 4.09 -4.12
CA PHE A 9 10.22 4.18 -5.57
C PHE A 9 11.16 3.17 -6.26
N GLY A 10 11.15 1.94 -5.70
CA GLY A 10 11.86 0.79 -6.24
C GLY A 10 11.11 0.17 -7.42
N TYR A 11 11.17 -1.17 -7.52
CA TYR A 11 10.55 -1.90 -8.64
C TYR A 11 9.04 -1.67 -8.76
N TRP A 12 8.29 -1.70 -7.64
CA TRP A 12 6.83 -1.58 -7.65
C TRP A 12 6.33 -0.15 -7.43
N GLY A 13 7.12 0.70 -6.80
CA GLY A 13 6.78 2.09 -6.49
C GLY A 13 6.21 2.90 -7.67
N PRO A 14 6.78 2.83 -8.90
CA PRO A 14 6.24 3.49 -10.07
C PRO A 14 4.80 3.09 -10.42
N ASN A 15 4.40 1.84 -10.16
CA ASN A 15 3.03 1.39 -10.38
C ASN A 15 2.06 2.03 -9.39
N VAL A 16 2.44 2.07 -8.10
CA VAL A 16 1.64 2.72 -7.06
C VAL A 16 1.54 4.23 -7.32
N ALA A 17 2.68 4.89 -7.58
CA ALA A 17 2.73 6.32 -7.89
C ALA A 17 1.84 6.69 -9.08
N ARG A 18 1.91 5.93 -10.17
CA ARG A 18 1.09 6.16 -11.36
C ARG A 18 -0.41 6.09 -11.06
N ASN A 19 -0.82 5.13 -10.23
CA ASN A 19 -2.22 4.97 -9.87
C ASN A 19 -2.70 6.08 -8.94
N ILE A 20 -1.90 6.49 -7.96
CA ILE A 20 -2.20 7.64 -7.09
C ILE A 20 -2.31 8.91 -7.95
N TYR A 21 -1.32 9.17 -8.80
CA TYR A 21 -1.25 10.38 -9.62
C TYR A 21 -2.42 10.52 -10.60
N LYS A 22 -2.88 9.42 -11.20
CA LYS A 22 -4.00 9.42 -12.15
C LYS A 22 -5.38 9.45 -11.49
N ASN A 23 -5.48 9.13 -10.21
CA ASN A 23 -6.75 9.03 -9.52
C ASN A 23 -7.15 10.39 -8.92
N LYS A 24 -8.17 11.01 -9.48
CA LYS A 24 -8.69 12.32 -9.05
C LYS A 24 -9.19 12.40 -7.59
N ASN A 25 -9.29 11.27 -6.90
CA ASN A 25 -9.65 11.25 -5.49
C ASN A 25 -8.44 11.47 -4.57
N PHE A 26 -7.22 11.41 -5.11
CA PHE A 26 -5.98 11.67 -4.38
C PHE A 26 -5.34 12.99 -4.78
N ASP A 27 -4.75 13.65 -3.80
CA ASP A 27 -3.77 14.72 -3.95
C ASP A 27 -2.40 14.12 -3.61
N PHE A 28 -1.61 13.81 -4.65
CA PHE A 28 -0.29 13.19 -4.52
C PHE A 28 0.74 14.24 -4.14
N LYS A 29 0.99 14.41 -2.84
CA LYS A 29 1.80 15.51 -2.32
C LYS A 29 3.28 15.17 -2.19
N TYR A 30 3.62 13.97 -1.72
CA TYR A 30 5.01 13.58 -1.49
C TYR A 30 5.36 12.25 -2.16
N LEU A 31 6.58 12.20 -2.71
CA LEU A 31 7.26 10.96 -3.08
C LEU A 31 8.59 10.91 -2.33
N CYS A 32 8.74 9.88 -1.49
CA CYS A 32 9.90 9.66 -0.63
C CYS A 32 10.69 8.43 -1.08
N ASP A 33 11.98 8.58 -1.33
CA ASP A 33 12.92 7.46 -1.49
C ASP A 33 14.31 7.88 -0.99
N LYS A 34 15.04 6.94 -0.36
CA LYS A 34 16.40 7.18 0.14
C LYS A 34 17.44 7.32 -0.98
N LYS A 35 17.11 6.93 -2.21
CA LYS A 35 18.00 6.95 -3.36
C LYS A 35 17.72 8.17 -4.23
N PRO A 36 18.62 9.16 -4.29
CA PRO A 36 18.42 10.39 -5.08
C PRO A 36 18.15 10.12 -6.57
N GLU A 37 18.78 9.10 -7.14
CA GLU A 37 18.58 8.73 -8.55
C GLU A 37 17.14 8.29 -8.86
N ARG A 38 16.44 7.69 -7.88
CA ARG A 38 15.03 7.33 -8.03
C ARG A 38 14.12 8.53 -7.96
N LEU A 39 14.45 9.50 -7.11
CA LEU A 39 13.72 10.76 -7.02
C LEU A 39 13.89 11.59 -8.30
N GLU A 40 15.07 11.60 -8.89
CA GLU A 40 15.32 12.27 -10.17
C GLU A 40 14.48 11.63 -11.29
N PHE A 41 14.46 10.31 -11.38
CA PHE A 41 13.60 9.61 -12.33
C PHE A 41 12.12 9.93 -12.12
N ALA A 42 11.66 9.99 -10.88
CA ALA A 42 10.28 10.35 -10.56
C ALA A 42 9.93 11.79 -10.96
N ARG A 43 10.84 12.76 -10.76
CA ARG A 43 10.67 14.17 -11.17
C ARG A 43 10.45 14.31 -12.67
N ASN A 44 11.13 13.52 -13.47
CA ASN A 44 10.96 13.50 -14.92
C ASN A 44 9.64 12.87 -15.37
N THR A 45 8.94 12.17 -14.48
CA THR A 45 7.71 11.42 -14.79
C THR A 45 6.45 12.13 -14.30
N TYR A 46 6.51 12.76 -13.13
CA TYR A 46 5.38 13.40 -12.48
C TYR A 46 5.59 14.93 -12.38
N ALA A 47 4.46 15.67 -12.34
CA ALA A 47 4.46 17.12 -12.38
C ALA A 47 5.14 17.76 -11.15
N GLU A 48 5.43 19.06 -11.26
CA GLU A 48 5.98 19.92 -10.19
C GLU A 48 5.09 19.98 -8.93
N SER A 49 3.85 19.51 -9.01
CA SER A 49 2.94 19.42 -7.84
C SER A 49 3.34 18.39 -6.81
N VAL A 50 4.21 17.43 -7.16
CA VAL A 50 4.71 16.40 -6.23
C VAL A 50 6.02 16.88 -5.61
N THR A 51 6.10 16.85 -4.29
CA THR A 51 7.33 17.16 -3.54
C THR A 51 8.16 15.89 -3.35
N TYR A 52 9.43 15.93 -3.72
CA TYR A 52 10.36 14.80 -3.67
C TYR A 52 11.28 14.93 -2.48
N ILE A 53 11.28 13.95 -1.58
CA ILE A 53 11.99 13.99 -0.32
C ILE A 53 12.76 12.69 -0.05
N GLU A 54 13.88 12.80 0.67
CA GLU A 54 14.67 11.64 1.12
C GLU A 54 14.31 11.23 2.54
N ASP A 55 13.85 12.18 3.37
CA ASP A 55 13.49 11.92 4.76
C ASP A 55 11.97 11.69 4.92
N TYR A 56 11.62 10.47 5.30
CA TYR A 56 10.27 10.06 5.61
C TYR A 56 9.59 10.89 6.70
N LYS A 57 10.37 11.39 7.67
CA LYS A 57 9.83 12.21 8.77
C LYS A 57 9.22 13.51 8.28
N THR A 58 9.73 14.07 7.19
CA THR A 58 9.14 15.27 6.56
C THR A 58 7.68 15.03 6.20
N LEU A 59 7.38 13.88 5.59
CA LEU A 59 6.01 13.48 5.25
C LEU A 59 5.14 13.25 6.50
N LEU A 60 5.68 12.57 7.52
CA LEU A 60 4.93 12.27 8.75
C LEU A 60 4.56 13.54 9.53
N ASN A 61 5.44 14.53 9.53
CA ASN A 61 5.27 15.78 10.27
C ASN A 61 4.34 16.78 9.55
N ASP A 62 3.99 16.56 8.29
CA ASP A 62 3.03 17.41 7.59
C ASP A 62 1.60 17.09 8.05
N PRO A 63 0.92 18.04 8.74
CA PRO A 63 -0.44 17.81 9.24
C PRO A 63 -1.49 17.66 8.12
N GLU A 64 -1.18 18.11 6.91
CA GLU A 64 -2.10 18.00 5.79
C GLU A 64 -2.14 16.59 5.20
N ILE A 65 -1.11 15.77 5.41
CA ILE A 65 -1.09 14.40 4.91
C ILE A 65 -2.07 13.54 5.71
N GLU A 66 -2.96 12.87 4.99
CA GLU A 66 -3.99 12.00 5.55
C GLU A 66 -3.64 10.52 5.45
N ALA A 67 -2.83 10.17 4.45
CA ALA A 67 -2.46 8.78 4.17
C ALA A 67 -1.03 8.64 3.67
N VAL A 68 -0.45 7.47 3.95
CA VAL A 68 0.88 7.06 3.48
C VAL A 68 0.75 5.75 2.73
N ALA A 69 1.31 5.70 1.51
CA ALA A 69 1.49 4.47 0.75
C ALA A 69 2.93 3.97 0.92
N LEU A 70 3.09 2.70 1.26
CA LEU A 70 4.38 2.05 1.46
C LEU A 70 4.63 1.02 0.35
N ALA A 71 5.62 1.28 -0.51
CA ALA A 71 6.07 0.39 -1.58
C ALA A 71 7.58 0.12 -1.46
N VAL A 72 7.96 -0.35 -0.29
CA VAL A 72 9.34 -0.66 0.13
C VAL A 72 9.55 -2.17 0.28
N GLU A 73 10.73 -2.59 0.71
CA GLU A 73 10.98 -3.99 1.12
C GLU A 73 10.16 -4.37 2.36
N THR A 74 9.76 -5.64 2.43
CA THR A 74 8.89 -6.17 3.50
C THR A 74 9.42 -5.92 4.90
N SER A 75 10.74 -6.04 5.09
CA SER A 75 11.39 -5.81 6.39
C SER A 75 11.19 -4.40 6.96
N ALA A 76 10.91 -3.43 6.09
CA ALA A 76 10.63 -2.04 6.50
C ALA A 76 9.14 -1.77 6.76
N HIS A 77 8.23 -2.64 6.30
CA HIS A 77 6.78 -2.40 6.38
C HIS A 77 6.30 -2.14 7.81
N PHE A 78 6.68 -3.02 8.75
CA PHE A 78 6.22 -2.91 10.14
C PHE A 78 6.61 -1.56 10.75
N GLN A 79 7.89 -1.19 10.66
CA GLN A 79 8.38 0.03 11.30
C GLN A 79 7.76 1.28 10.69
N LEU A 80 7.75 1.38 9.35
CA LEU A 80 7.20 2.55 8.66
C LEU A 80 5.68 2.68 8.85
N ALA A 81 4.94 1.56 8.80
CA ALA A 81 3.50 1.57 9.05
C ALA A 81 3.18 1.98 10.49
N LYS A 82 3.94 1.49 11.46
CA LYS A 82 3.80 1.88 12.87
C LYS A 82 4.03 3.37 13.07
N GLU A 83 5.09 3.93 12.49
CA GLU A 83 5.38 5.36 12.57
C GLU A 83 4.27 6.21 11.92
N ALA A 84 3.75 5.78 10.76
CA ALA A 84 2.64 6.45 10.11
C ALA A 84 1.38 6.47 10.97
N LEU A 85 1.00 5.32 11.56
CA LEU A 85 -0.16 5.23 12.45
C LEU A 85 0.03 6.08 13.71
N LEU A 86 1.23 6.08 14.31
CA LEU A 86 1.54 6.93 15.47
C LEU A 86 1.44 8.42 15.12
N ALA A 87 1.79 8.80 13.90
CA ALA A 87 1.64 10.16 13.38
C ALA A 87 0.20 10.50 12.93
N GLY A 88 -0.78 9.60 13.15
CA GLY A 88 -2.18 9.84 12.80
C GLY A 88 -2.50 9.68 11.32
N LYS A 89 -1.67 8.94 10.55
CA LYS A 89 -1.87 8.74 9.11
C LYS A 89 -2.49 7.36 8.83
N ASN A 90 -3.41 7.31 7.86
CA ASN A 90 -3.87 6.04 7.29
C ASN A 90 -2.75 5.39 6.48
N VAL A 91 -2.76 4.07 6.36
CA VAL A 91 -1.67 3.33 5.70
C VAL A 91 -2.21 2.46 4.58
N TYR A 92 -1.65 2.62 3.39
CA TYR A 92 -1.65 1.62 2.33
C TYR A 92 -0.29 0.95 2.33
N VAL A 93 -0.23 -0.37 2.27
CA VAL A 93 1.03 -1.13 2.29
C VAL A 93 1.00 -2.27 1.29
N GLU A 94 2.12 -2.44 0.56
CA GLU A 94 2.33 -3.57 -0.33
C GLU A 94 2.34 -4.90 0.42
N LYS A 95 1.99 -5.95 -0.30
CA LYS A 95 2.11 -7.33 0.20
C LYS A 95 3.59 -7.79 0.17
N PRO A 96 3.98 -8.73 1.07
CA PRO A 96 3.25 -9.17 2.24
C PRO A 96 3.17 -8.06 3.29
N PHE A 97 2.11 -8.07 4.11
CA PHE A 97 1.84 -6.98 5.06
C PHE A 97 2.98 -6.75 6.04
N THR A 98 3.48 -7.83 6.64
CA THR A 98 4.57 -7.82 7.62
C THR A 98 5.34 -9.15 7.54
N ASP A 99 6.49 -9.23 8.20
CA ASP A 99 7.30 -10.45 8.28
C ASP A 99 6.75 -11.48 9.27
N SER A 100 5.85 -11.08 10.18
CA SER A 100 5.26 -12.00 11.16
C SER A 100 3.82 -11.64 11.51
N VAL A 101 3.08 -12.62 12.04
CA VAL A 101 1.70 -12.44 12.50
C VAL A 101 1.65 -11.48 13.69
N GLU A 102 2.61 -11.55 14.60
CA GLU A 102 2.71 -10.68 15.77
C GLU A 102 2.80 -9.20 15.36
N GLN A 103 3.63 -8.89 14.37
CA GLN A 103 3.74 -7.53 13.81
C GLN A 103 2.42 -7.07 13.20
N ALA A 104 1.75 -7.95 12.45
CA ALA A 104 0.45 -7.64 11.85
C ALA A 104 -0.62 -7.34 12.91
N VAL A 105 -0.65 -8.12 14.00
CA VAL A 105 -1.56 -7.92 15.13
C VAL A 105 -1.30 -6.57 15.81
N ILE A 106 -0.04 -6.22 16.06
CA ILE A 106 0.34 -4.92 16.66
C ILE A 106 -0.15 -3.76 15.80
N LEU A 107 0.07 -3.80 14.48
CA LEU A 107 -0.38 -2.73 13.58
C LEU A 107 -1.91 -2.63 13.49
N ARG A 108 -2.59 -3.78 13.42
CA ARG A 108 -4.06 -3.84 13.42
C ARG A 108 -4.64 -3.18 14.68
N ASP A 109 -4.11 -3.53 15.84
CA ASP A 109 -4.63 -3.05 17.11
C ASP A 109 -4.33 -1.56 17.32
N LEU A 110 -3.14 -1.10 16.91
CA LEU A 110 -2.78 0.32 16.89
C LEU A 110 -3.68 1.13 15.95
N ALA A 111 -3.95 0.63 14.76
CA ALA A 111 -4.87 1.30 13.83
C ALA A 111 -6.28 1.39 14.39
N LYS A 112 -6.77 0.32 15.04
CA LYS A 112 -8.07 0.31 15.70
C LYS A 112 -8.14 1.32 16.84
N GLU A 113 -7.12 1.35 17.71
CA GLU A 113 -7.01 2.31 18.82
C GLU A 113 -7.07 3.76 18.33
N LYS A 114 -6.36 4.06 17.25
CA LYS A 114 -6.30 5.42 16.68
C LYS A 114 -7.43 5.74 15.71
N ASN A 115 -8.37 4.82 15.49
CA ASN A 115 -9.44 4.96 14.50
C ASN A 115 -8.91 5.25 13.07
N LEU A 116 -7.79 4.62 12.71
CA LEU A 116 -7.14 4.72 11.41
C LEU A 116 -7.38 3.46 10.57
N LYS A 117 -7.12 3.56 9.28
CA LYS A 117 -7.27 2.45 8.33
C LYS A 117 -5.91 1.95 7.86
N ILE A 118 -5.80 0.63 7.75
CA ILE A 118 -4.73 -0.04 7.02
C ILE A 118 -5.37 -0.75 5.83
N HIS A 119 -4.80 -0.53 4.66
CA HIS A 119 -5.11 -1.27 3.44
C HIS A 119 -3.88 -2.03 2.98
N VAL A 120 -3.99 -3.36 2.90
CA VAL A 120 -2.93 -4.21 2.34
C VAL A 120 -3.26 -4.50 0.87
N ASP A 121 -2.28 -4.36 -0.02
CA ASP A 121 -2.49 -4.53 -1.47
C ASP A 121 -2.65 -5.99 -1.91
N HIS A 122 -3.72 -6.61 -1.46
CA HIS A 122 -4.14 -7.93 -1.91
C HIS A 122 -4.91 -7.84 -3.24
N ILE A 123 -4.21 -7.49 -4.31
CA ILE A 123 -4.79 -7.19 -5.64
C ILE A 123 -5.75 -8.26 -6.17
N MET A 124 -5.54 -9.53 -5.78
CA MET A 124 -6.36 -10.64 -6.27
C MET A 124 -7.81 -10.58 -5.79
N VAL A 125 -8.10 -9.93 -4.66
CA VAL A 125 -9.50 -9.78 -4.17
C VAL A 125 -10.36 -8.92 -5.12
N TYR A 126 -9.71 -8.12 -5.97
CA TYR A 126 -10.38 -7.29 -6.97
C TYR A 126 -10.50 -7.97 -8.34
N HIS A 127 -9.84 -9.13 -8.52
CA HIS A 127 -9.84 -9.82 -9.80
C HIS A 127 -11.23 -10.39 -10.13
N PRO A 128 -11.78 -10.17 -11.35
CA PRO A 128 -13.15 -10.59 -11.68
C PRO A 128 -13.41 -12.08 -11.46
N VAL A 129 -12.44 -12.93 -11.82
CA VAL A 129 -12.55 -14.38 -11.63
C VAL A 129 -12.63 -14.75 -10.14
N ILE A 130 -11.82 -14.13 -9.28
CA ILE A 130 -11.85 -14.38 -7.83
C ILE A 130 -13.19 -13.93 -7.23
N LYS A 131 -13.69 -12.78 -7.67
CA LYS A 131 -15.05 -12.32 -7.26
C LYS A 131 -16.12 -13.31 -7.69
N LYS A 132 -16.03 -13.84 -8.92
CA LYS A 132 -17.00 -14.82 -9.41
C LYS A 132 -16.93 -16.15 -8.64
N ILE A 133 -15.71 -16.62 -8.32
CA ILE A 133 -15.55 -17.82 -7.47
C ILE A 133 -16.20 -17.58 -6.11
N LYS A 134 -15.96 -16.42 -5.49
CA LYS A 134 -16.59 -16.08 -4.21
C LYS A 134 -18.14 -16.06 -4.31
N GLU A 135 -18.70 -15.46 -5.34
CA GLU A 135 -20.15 -15.44 -5.58
C GLU A 135 -20.73 -16.87 -5.65
N ILE A 136 -20.07 -17.78 -6.38
CA ILE A 136 -20.50 -19.18 -6.51
C ILE A 136 -20.44 -19.92 -5.16
N ILE A 137 -19.39 -19.67 -4.36
CA ILE A 137 -19.28 -20.26 -3.03
C ILE A 137 -20.40 -19.71 -2.11
N ASP A 138 -20.61 -18.40 -2.13
CA ASP A 138 -21.57 -17.71 -1.27
C ASP A 138 -23.03 -18.05 -1.64
N SER A 139 -23.30 -18.40 -2.92
CA SER A 139 -24.65 -18.82 -3.35
C SER A 139 -25.09 -20.17 -2.74
N GLY A 140 -24.13 -20.97 -2.28
CA GLY A 140 -24.41 -22.32 -1.77
C GLY A 140 -24.62 -23.37 -2.85
N ASP A 141 -24.50 -23.03 -4.15
CA ASP A 141 -24.70 -23.97 -5.27
C ASP A 141 -23.73 -25.17 -5.23
N LEU A 142 -22.58 -25.00 -4.60
CA LEU A 142 -21.59 -26.07 -4.42
C LEU A 142 -21.79 -26.90 -3.14
N GLY A 143 -22.77 -26.53 -2.30
CA GLY A 143 -22.90 -27.11 -0.96
C GLY A 143 -21.76 -26.70 -0.03
N GLU A 144 -21.40 -27.58 0.89
CA GLU A 144 -20.24 -27.37 1.77
C GLU A 144 -18.93 -27.48 0.98
N LEU A 145 -18.08 -26.43 1.08
CA LEU A 145 -16.77 -26.44 0.43
C LEU A 145 -15.81 -27.34 1.21
N LEU A 146 -15.52 -28.52 0.67
CA LEU A 146 -14.66 -29.50 1.31
C LEU A 146 -13.19 -29.40 0.84
N TYR A 147 -12.97 -28.89 -0.38
CA TYR A 147 -11.65 -28.86 -0.99
C TYR A 147 -11.52 -27.71 -1.99
N PHE A 148 -10.37 -27.09 -2.02
CA PHE A 148 -10.02 -26.05 -3.01
C PHE A 148 -8.60 -26.31 -3.53
N ASP A 149 -8.44 -26.46 -4.84
CA ASP A 149 -7.15 -26.52 -5.50
C ASP A 149 -6.98 -25.36 -6.48
N CYS A 150 -5.84 -24.70 -6.40
CA CYS A 150 -5.52 -23.57 -7.28
C CYS A 150 -4.09 -23.66 -7.79
N SER A 151 -3.94 -23.72 -9.10
CA SER A 151 -2.63 -23.68 -9.75
C SER A 151 -2.45 -22.34 -10.48
N ARG A 152 -1.41 -21.61 -10.10
CA ARG A 152 -1.00 -20.37 -10.78
C ARG A 152 0.42 -20.49 -11.25
N ILE A 153 0.60 -20.58 -12.58
CA ILE A 153 1.91 -20.74 -13.21
C ILE A 153 2.26 -19.41 -13.88
N ASN A 154 3.37 -18.82 -13.49
CA ASN A 154 3.98 -17.67 -14.16
C ASN A 154 5.32 -18.12 -14.76
N LEU A 155 5.72 -17.52 -15.89
CA LEU A 155 7.10 -17.60 -16.33
C LEU A 155 7.97 -16.97 -15.23
N GLY A 156 8.98 -17.71 -14.76
CA GLY A 156 9.93 -17.21 -13.78
C GLY A 156 10.62 -15.94 -14.30
N GLN A 157 10.92 -15.03 -13.38
CA GLN A 157 11.78 -13.89 -13.64
C GLN A 157 13.23 -14.28 -13.36
#